data_66b4e9253a2420c2c68ff841a159c3fb
#
_entry.id   66b4e9253a2420c2c68ff841a159c3fb
#
_cell.length_a   1.000
_cell.length_b   1.000
_cell.length_c   1.000
_cell.angle_alpha   90.00
_cell.angle_beta   90.00
_cell.angle_gamma   90.00
#
_symmetry.space_group_name_H-M   'P 1'
#
loop_
_entity.id
_entity.type
_entity.pdbx_description
1 polymer ?
#
loop_
_entity_poly.entity_id
_entity_poly.type
_entity_poly.pdbx_seq_one_letter_code
_entity_poly.pdbx_strand_id
1 'polypeptide(L)'
;MLEKLMEEGMNIARLNFSHGTYEYHSKTIQNLRLAIHNYSKKIGYMYPLAIALDTKGPEIRTGVLDGGLTEVELIMGNTVTLTIDPKYAENVTAQMIYVDYPNIVNVMKKGDRVYVDDGLMSLLVQNTTHSTLECTIENGGKLGSHKGINLPGVPVDLPAVSEKDKSDLVFGVEQNVDMVFASFIRNGDALREIRDILGEQGKHILVISKIECQQGLKNLDEIIDASDGIMAARGDMGIEIPVHKVFVAQKIIFSHCTKAGKPSICATQMLESMTYKPRPTRAEVTDVGNAVLDGADCVMLSGESAKGAYPLECVRTMANTCLEAEAAIWQRQLFDDLRYNTPCPVDPSHSIAIAAVEASLKSRAVAIIVITTSGRSAHLISRYKPRCPILAVTRRPVVARQLNLWRSVIPIQYIMPPAQDWMKDMDARVQFAITYGKGMGFIKPGSALIAVSGWKEGAGCTNTLRVLYASPHEIY
;
A
#
# COMPACT_ATOMS: atom_id res chain seq x y z
N MET A 1 16.68 -15.59 4.07
CA MET A 1 15.48 -15.33 3.26
C MET A 1 15.26 -13.83 3.07
N LEU A 2 15.11 -13.02 4.12
CA LEU A 2 14.82 -11.58 4.03
C LEU A 2 15.83 -10.79 3.18
N GLU A 3 17.13 -11.03 3.34
CA GLU A 3 18.17 -10.39 2.51
C GLU A 3 17.99 -10.72 1.01
N LYS A 4 17.63 -11.96 0.67
CA LYS A 4 17.35 -12.35 -0.70
C LYS A 4 16.09 -11.67 -1.27
N LEU A 5 15.04 -11.47 -0.45
CA LEU A 5 13.86 -10.72 -0.87
C LEU A 5 14.19 -9.25 -1.17
N MET A 6 15.09 -8.62 -0.39
CA MET A 6 15.60 -7.27 -0.68
C MET A 6 16.41 -7.25 -1.99
N GLU A 7 17.23 -8.27 -2.24
CA GLU A 7 18.01 -8.43 -3.46
C GLU A 7 17.11 -8.56 -4.70
N GLU A 8 15.95 -9.22 -4.56
CA GLU A 8 14.95 -9.37 -5.62
C GLU A 8 14.02 -8.16 -5.79
N GLY A 9 14.10 -7.15 -4.91
CA GLY A 9 13.38 -5.88 -5.05
C GLY A 9 12.32 -5.57 -4.01
N MET A 10 12.30 -6.24 -2.86
CA MET A 10 11.41 -5.87 -1.75
C MET A 10 11.78 -4.50 -1.19
N ASN A 11 10.89 -3.52 -1.29
CA ASN A 11 11.07 -2.15 -0.82
C ASN A 11 10.31 -1.86 0.48
N ILE A 12 9.19 -2.54 0.72
CA ILE A 12 8.34 -2.39 1.91
C ILE A 12 8.01 -3.78 2.44
N ALA A 13 8.27 -4.02 3.72
CA ALA A 13 7.86 -5.23 4.42
C ALA A 13 6.54 -4.97 5.14
N ARG A 14 5.46 -5.62 4.68
CA ARG A 14 4.12 -5.52 5.28
C ARG A 14 3.91 -6.60 6.32
N LEU A 15 3.50 -6.21 7.52
CA LEU A 15 3.12 -7.09 8.62
C LEU A 15 1.59 -7.08 8.78
N ASN A 16 0.94 -8.23 8.57
CA ASN A 16 -0.51 -8.35 8.63
C ASN A 16 -0.98 -8.71 10.05
N PHE A 17 -1.60 -7.76 10.74
CA PHE A 17 -2.10 -7.89 12.11
C PHE A 17 -3.47 -8.60 12.22
N SER A 18 -4.04 -9.03 11.10
CA SER A 18 -5.15 -9.99 11.14
C SER A 18 -4.72 -11.35 11.67
N HIS A 19 -3.41 -11.65 11.65
CA HIS A 19 -2.82 -12.90 12.09
C HIS A 19 -1.58 -12.68 12.96
N GLY A 20 -1.23 -13.69 13.77
CA GLY A 20 -0.04 -13.65 14.62
C GLY A 20 -0.25 -12.92 15.94
N THR A 21 0.79 -12.96 16.78
CA THR A 21 0.84 -12.28 18.09
C THR A 21 1.82 -11.12 18.05
N TYR A 22 1.79 -10.25 19.05
CA TYR A 22 2.76 -9.15 19.18
C TYR A 22 4.20 -9.66 19.30
N GLU A 23 4.42 -10.79 19.97
CA GLU A 23 5.75 -11.41 20.08
C GLU A 23 6.25 -11.86 18.70
N TYR A 24 5.38 -12.47 17.88
CA TYR A 24 5.71 -12.86 16.52
C TYR A 24 6.07 -11.65 15.67
N HIS A 25 5.25 -10.60 15.71
CA HIS A 25 5.51 -9.38 14.93
C HIS A 25 6.76 -8.65 15.41
N SER A 26 6.98 -8.53 16.72
CA SER A 26 8.20 -7.94 17.28
C SER A 26 9.44 -8.69 16.82
N LYS A 27 9.41 -10.03 16.86
CA LYS A 27 10.51 -10.88 16.37
C LYS A 27 10.76 -10.70 14.90
N THR A 28 9.71 -10.59 14.11
CA THR A 28 9.79 -10.35 12.66
C THR A 28 10.43 -8.99 12.36
N ILE A 29 10.04 -7.93 13.08
CA ILE A 29 10.65 -6.60 12.96
C ILE A 29 12.13 -6.62 13.32
N GLN A 30 12.51 -7.32 14.39
CA GLN A 30 13.92 -7.50 14.77
C GLN A 30 14.73 -8.19 13.68
N ASN A 31 14.17 -9.28 13.10
CA ASN A 31 14.80 -10.00 12.02
C ASN A 31 14.96 -9.15 10.76
N LEU A 32 13.94 -8.33 10.42
CA LEU A 32 14.00 -7.36 9.30
C LEU A 32 15.13 -6.35 9.52
N ARG A 33 15.22 -5.74 10.70
CA ARG A 33 16.28 -4.76 11.03
C ARG A 33 17.68 -5.38 10.95
N LEU A 34 17.83 -6.60 11.43
CA LEU A 34 19.10 -7.34 11.32
C LEU A 34 19.44 -7.63 9.85
N ALA A 35 18.46 -8.07 9.06
CA ALA A 35 18.64 -8.33 7.62
C ALA A 35 19.00 -7.06 6.86
N ILE A 36 18.35 -5.92 7.15
CA ILE A 36 18.69 -4.60 6.59
C ILE A 36 20.15 -4.26 6.88
N HIS A 37 20.59 -4.43 8.14
CA HIS A 37 21.96 -4.13 8.53
C HIS A 37 22.97 -5.00 7.76
N ASN A 38 22.73 -6.32 7.69
CA ASN A 38 23.61 -7.25 6.99
C ASN A 38 23.66 -6.96 5.48
N TYR A 39 22.49 -6.75 4.87
CA TYR A 39 22.39 -6.45 3.45
C TYR A 39 23.05 -5.11 3.10
N SER A 40 22.85 -4.08 3.93
CA SER A 40 23.52 -2.78 3.77
C SER A 40 25.04 -2.89 3.82
N LYS A 41 25.59 -3.72 4.72
CA LYS A 41 27.04 -4.01 4.73
C LYS A 41 27.51 -4.69 3.47
N LYS A 42 26.72 -5.65 2.94
CA LYS A 42 27.05 -6.39 1.71
C LYS A 42 27.13 -5.48 0.50
N ILE A 43 26.22 -4.50 0.36
CA ILE A 43 26.13 -3.61 -0.81
C ILE A 43 26.89 -2.30 -0.65
N GLY A 44 27.41 -2.00 0.57
CA GLY A 44 28.23 -0.81 0.84
C GLY A 44 27.46 0.50 1.06
N TYR A 45 26.13 0.47 1.12
CA TYR A 45 25.28 1.62 1.44
C TYR A 45 24.01 1.20 2.19
N MET A 46 23.37 2.16 2.89
CA MET A 46 22.17 1.86 3.67
C MET A 46 20.99 1.51 2.75
N TYR A 47 20.45 0.30 2.91
CA TYR A 47 19.24 -0.13 2.22
C TYR A 47 18.00 0.36 2.97
N PRO A 48 17.18 1.24 2.41
CA PRO A 48 16.09 1.91 3.12
C PRO A 48 14.78 1.11 3.05
N LEU A 49 14.77 -0.16 3.50
CA LEU A 49 13.54 -0.96 3.58
C LEU A 49 12.57 -0.33 4.58
N ALA A 50 11.32 -0.10 4.16
CA ALA A 50 10.26 0.36 5.03
C ALA A 50 9.53 -0.80 5.71
N ILE A 51 8.94 -0.55 6.88
CA ILE A 51 8.11 -1.49 7.62
C ILE A 51 6.70 -0.91 7.71
N ALA A 52 5.70 -1.67 7.23
CA ALA A 52 4.29 -1.32 7.25
C ALA A 52 3.50 -2.24 8.17
N LEU A 53 2.67 -1.67 9.04
CA LEU A 53 1.69 -2.37 9.87
C LEU A 53 0.33 -2.31 9.17
N ASP A 54 -0.25 -3.46 8.83
CA ASP A 54 -1.57 -3.56 8.21
C ASP A 54 -2.58 -4.01 9.27
N THR A 55 -3.52 -3.12 9.64
CA THR A 55 -4.50 -3.37 10.68
C THR A 55 -5.54 -4.38 10.22
N LYS A 56 -6.17 -5.07 11.18
CA LYS A 56 -7.25 -6.00 10.89
C LYS A 56 -8.51 -5.28 10.40
N GLY A 57 -8.83 -4.14 11.01
CA GLY A 57 -10.06 -3.40 10.77
C GLY A 57 -11.29 -3.97 11.49
N PRO A 58 -12.39 -3.22 11.48
CA PRO A 58 -13.66 -3.64 12.07
C PRO A 58 -14.36 -4.65 11.15
N GLU A 59 -14.25 -5.92 11.47
CA GLU A 59 -14.89 -7.03 10.77
C GLU A 59 -16.08 -7.56 11.55
N ILE A 60 -17.12 -8.02 10.83
CA ILE A 60 -18.22 -8.80 11.38
C ILE A 60 -17.84 -10.27 11.31
N ARG A 61 -18.07 -11.04 12.37
CA ARG A 61 -17.68 -12.45 12.42
C ARG A 61 -18.78 -13.37 12.94
N THR A 62 -18.71 -14.64 12.57
CA THR A 62 -19.50 -15.72 13.16
C THR A 62 -18.93 -16.10 14.53
N GLY A 63 -19.73 -16.79 15.34
CA GLY A 63 -19.29 -17.37 16.62
C GLY A 63 -18.45 -18.65 16.45
N VAL A 64 -18.31 -19.36 17.57
CA VAL A 64 -17.61 -20.65 17.68
C VAL A 64 -18.59 -21.79 17.41
N LEU A 65 -18.14 -22.81 16.69
CA LEU A 65 -18.95 -24.01 16.43
C LEU A 65 -19.20 -24.80 17.70
N ASP A 66 -20.42 -25.32 17.82
CA ASP A 66 -20.85 -26.16 18.94
C ASP A 66 -20.03 -27.45 19.05
N GLY A 67 -19.82 -27.92 20.29
CA GLY A 67 -19.21 -29.20 20.60
C GLY A 67 -17.76 -29.36 20.15
N GLY A 68 -17.02 -28.26 19.86
CA GLY A 68 -15.62 -28.30 19.42
C GLY A 68 -15.44 -28.84 18.02
N LEU A 69 -16.49 -28.80 17.20
CA LEU A 69 -16.41 -29.14 15.77
C LEU A 69 -15.45 -28.19 15.04
N THR A 70 -14.72 -28.73 14.08
CA THR A 70 -13.82 -27.92 13.22
C THR A 70 -14.58 -27.27 12.07
N GLU A 71 -15.60 -27.95 11.53
CA GLU A 71 -16.40 -27.49 10.39
C GLU A 71 -17.83 -28.05 10.50
N VAL A 72 -18.82 -27.29 9.99
CA VAL A 72 -20.19 -27.75 9.74
C VAL A 72 -20.55 -27.47 8.28
N GLU A 73 -21.34 -28.32 7.66
CA GLU A 73 -21.70 -28.18 6.25
C GLU A 73 -23.00 -27.38 6.10
N LEU A 74 -22.95 -26.29 5.35
CA LEU A 74 -24.10 -25.51 4.90
C LEU A 74 -24.53 -26.02 3.52
N ILE A 75 -25.72 -26.60 3.44
CA ILE A 75 -26.23 -27.24 2.23
C ILE A 75 -27.09 -26.25 1.42
N MET A 76 -26.74 -26.05 0.16
CA MET A 76 -27.48 -25.20 -0.78
C MET A 76 -28.98 -25.55 -0.79
N GLY A 77 -29.82 -24.54 -0.76
CA GLY A 77 -31.29 -24.66 -0.75
C GLY A 77 -31.91 -24.81 0.65
N ASN A 78 -31.11 -25.13 1.68
CA ASN A 78 -31.61 -25.18 3.05
C ASN A 78 -31.78 -23.77 3.64
N THR A 79 -32.55 -23.70 4.73
CA THR A 79 -32.68 -22.48 5.54
C THR A 79 -31.65 -22.47 6.66
N VAL A 80 -31.16 -21.29 6.99
CA VAL A 80 -30.27 -21.00 8.12
C VAL A 80 -30.71 -19.71 8.79
N THR A 81 -30.61 -19.66 10.12
CA THR A 81 -30.92 -18.45 10.88
C THR A 81 -29.63 -17.81 11.37
N LEU A 82 -29.43 -16.54 11.05
CA LEU A 82 -28.40 -15.71 11.69
C LEU A 82 -29.01 -15.08 12.93
N THR A 83 -28.30 -15.09 14.05
CA THR A 83 -28.78 -14.55 15.33
C THR A 83 -27.73 -13.67 15.99
N ILE A 84 -28.21 -12.62 16.68
CA ILE A 84 -27.37 -11.73 17.50
C ILE A 84 -27.44 -12.10 19.01
N ASP A 85 -28.17 -13.16 19.38
CA ASP A 85 -28.30 -13.60 20.77
C ASP A 85 -26.98 -14.23 21.29
N PRO A 86 -26.31 -13.61 22.29
CA PRO A 86 -25.00 -14.05 22.76
C PRO A 86 -24.92 -15.49 23.24
N LYS A 87 -26.05 -16.11 23.59
CA LYS A 87 -26.09 -17.53 24.01
C LYS A 87 -25.63 -18.49 22.92
N TYR A 88 -25.69 -18.07 21.64
CA TYR A 88 -25.23 -18.86 20.50
C TYR A 88 -23.78 -18.54 20.09
N ALA A 89 -23.09 -17.61 20.78
CA ALA A 89 -21.73 -17.20 20.42
C ALA A 89 -20.74 -18.37 20.42
N GLU A 90 -20.92 -19.33 21.30
CA GLU A 90 -20.11 -20.55 21.42
C GLU A 90 -20.85 -21.84 21.01
N ASN A 91 -22.03 -21.70 20.39
CA ASN A 91 -22.91 -22.82 20.04
C ASN A 91 -23.45 -22.66 18.60
N VAL A 92 -22.58 -22.34 17.64
CA VAL A 92 -22.95 -22.20 16.23
C VAL A 92 -23.17 -23.56 15.60
N THR A 93 -24.27 -23.71 14.87
CA THR A 93 -24.67 -24.94 14.17
C THR A 93 -24.96 -24.63 12.69
N ALA A 94 -25.17 -25.66 11.86
CA ALA A 94 -25.59 -25.49 10.47
C ALA A 94 -26.96 -24.81 10.30
N GLN A 95 -27.80 -24.77 11.35
CA GLN A 95 -29.14 -24.15 11.35
C GLN A 95 -29.16 -22.77 12.02
N MET A 96 -28.24 -22.52 12.97
CA MET A 96 -28.20 -21.30 13.78
C MET A 96 -26.75 -20.77 13.82
N ILE A 97 -26.53 -19.61 13.25
CA ILE A 97 -25.20 -18.96 13.19
C ILE A 97 -25.25 -17.66 13.98
N TYR A 98 -24.44 -17.56 15.02
CA TYR A 98 -24.27 -16.30 15.75
C TYR A 98 -23.45 -15.31 14.91
N VAL A 99 -23.84 -14.01 14.99
CA VAL A 99 -23.16 -12.88 14.35
C VAL A 99 -22.87 -11.81 15.38
N ASP A 100 -21.63 -11.34 15.47
CA ASP A 100 -21.16 -10.38 16.47
C ASP A 100 -21.47 -8.90 16.13
N TYR A 101 -22.37 -8.67 15.18
CA TYR A 101 -22.86 -7.34 14.81
C TYR A 101 -24.35 -7.18 15.13
N PRO A 102 -24.67 -6.57 16.29
CA PRO A 102 -26.06 -6.50 16.76
C PRO A 102 -27.01 -5.74 15.82
N ASN A 103 -26.51 -4.73 15.09
CA ASN A 103 -27.34 -3.92 14.21
C ASN A 103 -27.67 -4.59 12.86
N ILE A 104 -27.17 -5.80 12.61
CA ILE A 104 -27.43 -6.54 11.35
C ILE A 104 -28.93 -6.69 11.07
N VAL A 105 -29.73 -6.91 12.10
CA VAL A 105 -31.20 -7.09 11.99
C VAL A 105 -31.95 -5.84 11.56
N ASN A 106 -31.36 -4.65 11.75
CA ASN A 106 -31.96 -3.37 11.40
C ASN A 106 -31.50 -2.88 10.02
N VAL A 107 -30.28 -3.22 9.61
CA VAL A 107 -29.68 -2.76 8.34
C VAL A 107 -30.02 -3.66 7.18
N MET A 108 -30.20 -4.97 7.42
CA MET A 108 -30.52 -5.97 6.39
C MET A 108 -32.00 -6.02 6.08
N LYS A 109 -32.34 -6.25 4.82
CA LYS A 109 -33.71 -6.34 4.29
C LYS A 109 -33.90 -7.64 3.52
N LYS A 110 -35.16 -8.04 3.36
CA LYS A 110 -35.50 -9.16 2.48
C LYS A 110 -34.96 -8.94 1.07
N GLY A 111 -34.24 -9.93 0.57
CA GLY A 111 -33.58 -9.91 -0.74
C GLY A 111 -32.10 -9.48 -0.71
N ASP A 112 -31.60 -8.98 0.43
CA ASP A 112 -30.17 -8.71 0.61
C ASP A 112 -29.39 -10.02 0.77
N ARG A 113 -28.10 -9.97 0.45
CA ARG A 113 -27.18 -11.10 0.60
C ARG A 113 -26.23 -10.90 1.77
N VAL A 114 -25.94 -11.99 2.45
CA VAL A 114 -24.86 -12.09 3.45
C VAL A 114 -23.82 -13.04 2.89
N TYR A 115 -22.60 -12.58 2.74
CA TYR A 115 -21.47 -13.44 2.39
C TYR A 115 -20.75 -13.89 3.64
N VAL A 116 -20.31 -15.16 3.66
CA VAL A 116 -19.59 -15.77 4.77
C VAL A 116 -18.32 -16.42 4.24
N ASP A 117 -17.23 -16.31 5.04
CA ASP A 117 -15.90 -16.86 4.73
C ASP A 117 -15.36 -16.34 3.38
N ASP A 118 -15.13 -15.03 3.30
CA ASP A 118 -14.60 -14.33 2.10
C ASP A 118 -15.43 -14.58 0.83
N GLY A 119 -16.75 -14.71 1.00
CA GLY A 119 -17.69 -14.92 -0.11
C GLY A 119 -17.77 -16.36 -0.62
N LEU A 120 -17.13 -17.31 0.05
CA LEU A 120 -17.25 -18.74 -0.31
C LEU A 120 -18.67 -19.27 -0.13
N MET A 121 -19.41 -18.73 0.84
CA MET A 121 -20.82 -19.07 1.07
C MET A 121 -21.68 -17.82 0.92
N SER A 122 -22.88 -17.96 0.34
CA SER A 122 -23.83 -16.86 0.21
C SER A 122 -25.22 -17.24 0.76
N LEU A 123 -25.80 -16.32 1.55
CA LEU A 123 -27.06 -16.46 2.20
C LEU A 123 -27.99 -15.34 1.72
N LEU A 124 -29.21 -15.67 1.29
CA LEU A 124 -30.22 -14.71 0.86
C LEU A 124 -31.23 -14.49 1.99
N VAL A 125 -31.35 -13.25 2.45
CA VAL A 125 -32.27 -12.86 3.53
C VAL A 125 -33.72 -12.99 3.03
N GLN A 126 -34.52 -13.80 3.71
CA GLN A 126 -35.92 -14.01 3.45
C GLN A 126 -36.82 -13.21 4.38
N ASN A 127 -36.43 -13.13 5.65
CA ASN A 127 -37.20 -12.45 6.70
C ASN A 127 -36.25 -11.90 7.79
N THR A 128 -36.69 -10.86 8.47
CA THR A 128 -35.95 -10.23 9.58
C THR A 128 -36.86 -10.14 10.79
N THR A 129 -36.32 -10.45 11.98
CA THR A 129 -36.98 -10.26 13.27
C THR A 129 -36.16 -9.32 14.16
N HIS A 130 -36.55 -9.11 15.40
CA HIS A 130 -35.82 -8.26 16.33
C HIS A 130 -34.40 -8.78 16.69
N SER A 131 -34.16 -10.09 16.54
CA SER A 131 -32.87 -10.70 16.93
C SER A 131 -32.34 -11.71 15.94
N THR A 132 -33.05 -11.95 14.82
CA THR A 132 -32.65 -12.95 13.83
C THR A 132 -32.92 -12.53 12.40
N LEU A 133 -32.11 -13.09 11.47
CA LEU A 133 -32.37 -13.10 10.04
C LEU A 133 -32.59 -14.54 9.60
N GLU A 134 -33.69 -14.79 8.95
CA GLU A 134 -33.97 -16.08 8.29
C GLU A 134 -33.45 -16.01 6.87
N CYS A 135 -32.52 -16.90 6.52
CA CYS A 135 -31.85 -16.89 5.22
C CYS A 135 -31.97 -18.22 4.50
N THR A 136 -32.00 -18.17 3.17
CA THR A 136 -31.81 -19.33 2.31
C THR A 136 -30.35 -19.41 1.87
N ILE A 137 -29.74 -20.58 1.94
CA ILE A 137 -28.37 -20.81 1.48
C ILE A 137 -28.38 -20.88 -0.04
N GLU A 138 -27.86 -19.81 -0.73
CA GLU A 138 -27.72 -19.78 -2.19
C GLU A 138 -26.49 -20.57 -2.65
N ASN A 139 -25.38 -20.43 -1.93
CA ASN A 139 -24.17 -21.20 -2.12
C ASN A 139 -23.70 -21.74 -0.78
N GLY A 140 -23.58 -23.04 -0.69
CA GLY A 140 -23.19 -23.75 0.53
C GLY A 140 -21.68 -23.99 0.60
N GLY A 141 -21.24 -24.63 1.69
CA GLY A 141 -19.85 -24.97 1.93
C GLY A 141 -19.60 -25.38 3.38
N LYS A 142 -18.32 -25.57 3.70
CA LYS A 142 -17.88 -25.91 5.05
C LYS A 142 -17.62 -24.64 5.85
N LEU A 143 -18.43 -24.41 6.86
CA LEU A 143 -18.30 -23.28 7.79
C LEU A 143 -17.43 -23.68 8.99
N GLY A 144 -16.34 -22.95 9.22
CA GLY A 144 -15.54 -23.01 10.45
C GLY A 144 -15.94 -21.96 11.48
N SER A 145 -15.25 -21.95 12.62
CA SER A 145 -15.44 -20.94 13.67
C SER A 145 -14.84 -19.58 13.29
N HIS A 146 -15.41 -18.48 13.80
CA HIS A 146 -14.94 -17.09 13.66
C HIS A 146 -14.74 -16.63 12.21
N LYS A 147 -15.62 -17.07 11.30
CA LYS A 147 -15.53 -16.67 9.87
C LYS A 147 -16.05 -15.26 9.64
N GLY A 148 -15.41 -14.55 8.72
CA GLY A 148 -15.81 -13.21 8.31
C GLY A 148 -17.18 -13.18 7.67
N ILE A 149 -17.93 -12.10 7.92
CA ILE A 149 -19.24 -11.80 7.31
C ILE A 149 -19.15 -10.49 6.58
N ASN A 150 -19.57 -10.46 5.33
CA ASN A 150 -19.68 -9.26 4.50
C ASN A 150 -21.14 -9.00 4.14
N LEU A 151 -21.52 -7.72 4.15
CA LEU A 151 -22.86 -7.23 3.86
C LEU A 151 -22.82 -6.32 2.62
N PRO A 152 -22.74 -6.87 1.40
CA PRO A 152 -22.45 -6.10 0.21
C PRO A 152 -23.51 -5.03 -0.06
N GLY A 153 -23.04 -3.79 -0.24
CA GLY A 153 -23.91 -2.64 -0.53
C GLY A 153 -24.74 -2.10 0.64
N VAL A 154 -24.63 -2.71 1.82
CA VAL A 154 -25.34 -2.27 3.03
C VAL A 154 -24.42 -1.36 3.85
N PRO A 155 -24.84 -0.12 4.18
CA PRO A 155 -24.08 0.74 5.08
C PRO A 155 -24.04 0.13 6.49
N VAL A 156 -22.85 -0.10 7.03
CA VAL A 156 -22.64 -0.59 8.39
C VAL A 156 -22.16 0.53 9.29
N ASP A 157 -22.60 0.55 10.52
CA ASP A 157 -22.26 1.52 11.58
C ASP A 157 -21.21 1.00 12.55
N LEU A 158 -20.34 0.11 12.09
CA LEU A 158 -19.21 -0.38 12.86
C LEU A 158 -18.28 0.79 13.22
N PRO A 159 -17.59 0.75 14.39
CA PRO A 159 -16.60 1.75 14.74
C PRO A 159 -15.55 1.87 13.65
N ALA A 160 -15.02 3.08 13.47
CA ALA A 160 -14.02 3.33 12.44
C ALA A 160 -12.70 2.58 12.74
N VAL A 161 -12.35 2.47 14.01
CA VAL A 161 -11.16 1.80 14.53
C VAL A 161 -11.59 0.84 15.63
N SER A 162 -11.30 -0.44 15.51
CA SER A 162 -11.59 -1.42 16.54
C SER A 162 -10.67 -1.29 17.75
N GLU A 163 -11.04 -1.82 18.93
CA GLU A 163 -10.17 -1.81 20.11
C GLU A 163 -8.85 -2.56 19.86
N LYS A 164 -8.90 -3.60 19.03
CA LYS A 164 -7.70 -4.29 18.59
C LYS A 164 -6.81 -3.38 17.73
N ASP A 165 -7.39 -2.67 16.77
CA ASP A 165 -6.63 -1.75 15.92
C ASP A 165 -5.99 -0.64 16.74
N LYS A 166 -6.66 -0.11 17.79
CA LYS A 166 -6.08 0.86 18.72
C LYS A 166 -4.81 0.31 19.38
N SER A 167 -4.88 -0.93 19.86
CA SER A 167 -3.72 -1.62 20.46
C SER A 167 -2.62 -1.87 19.43
N ASP A 168 -2.97 -2.26 18.20
CA ASP A 168 -2.04 -2.50 17.11
C ASP A 168 -1.32 -1.19 16.69
N LEU A 169 -2.03 -0.05 16.66
CA LEU A 169 -1.46 1.26 16.37
C LEU A 169 -0.45 1.70 17.44
N VAL A 170 -0.78 1.51 18.71
CA VAL A 170 0.15 1.79 19.83
C VAL A 170 1.40 0.93 19.69
N PHE A 171 1.25 -0.37 19.44
CA PHE A 171 2.38 -1.27 19.16
C PHE A 171 3.21 -0.78 17.96
N GLY A 172 2.56 -0.28 16.90
CA GLY A 172 3.24 0.29 15.73
C GLY A 172 4.13 1.49 16.09
N VAL A 173 3.65 2.38 16.96
CA VAL A 173 4.42 3.51 17.48
C VAL A 173 5.63 3.02 18.31
N GLU A 174 5.42 2.08 19.23
CA GLU A 174 6.48 1.49 20.05
C GLU A 174 7.56 0.80 19.22
N GLN A 175 7.14 0.09 18.17
CA GLN A 175 8.03 -0.56 17.22
C GLN A 175 8.60 0.37 16.16
N ASN A 176 8.23 1.67 16.16
CA ASN A 176 8.72 2.67 15.21
C ASN A 176 8.58 2.19 13.75
N VAL A 177 7.37 1.80 13.37
CA VAL A 177 7.04 1.45 11.98
C VAL A 177 6.98 2.70 11.10
N ASP A 178 7.16 2.55 9.79
CA ASP A 178 7.21 3.68 8.85
C ASP A 178 5.84 4.09 8.34
N MET A 179 4.91 3.13 8.28
CA MET A 179 3.56 3.36 7.78
C MET A 179 2.55 2.38 8.37
N VAL A 180 1.29 2.77 8.34
CA VAL A 180 0.12 1.97 8.71
C VAL A 180 -0.77 1.84 7.49
N PHE A 181 -1.19 0.63 7.16
CA PHE A 181 -2.24 0.34 6.20
C PHE A 181 -3.55 0.12 6.98
N ALA A 182 -4.43 1.10 6.92
CA ALA A 182 -5.64 1.15 7.73
C ALA A 182 -6.81 0.50 6.98
N SER A 183 -7.30 -0.63 7.52
CA SER A 183 -8.35 -1.44 6.91
C SER A 183 -9.74 -0.82 7.06
N PHE A 184 -10.62 -1.05 6.08
CA PHE A 184 -12.03 -0.67 6.05
C PHE A 184 -12.30 0.83 6.29
N ILE A 185 -11.47 1.72 5.74
CA ILE A 185 -11.70 3.16 5.83
C ILE A 185 -12.91 3.55 4.99
N ARG A 186 -13.89 4.20 5.63
CA ARG A 186 -15.18 4.57 5.04
C ARG A 186 -15.38 6.07 4.91
N ASN A 187 -14.64 6.89 5.68
CA ASN A 187 -14.70 8.35 5.70
C ASN A 187 -13.42 8.96 6.28
N GLY A 188 -13.29 10.30 6.21
CA GLY A 188 -12.14 11.02 6.72
C GLY A 188 -12.04 11.09 8.25
N ASP A 189 -13.16 10.91 8.98
CA ASP A 189 -13.17 10.95 10.45
C ASP A 189 -12.38 9.77 11.04
N ALA A 190 -12.44 8.60 10.40
CA ALA A 190 -11.64 7.44 10.79
C ALA A 190 -10.15 7.77 10.84
N LEU A 191 -9.66 8.58 9.92
CA LEU A 191 -8.25 8.96 9.86
C LEU A 191 -7.86 9.95 10.96
N ARG A 192 -8.78 10.81 11.36
CA ARG A 192 -8.58 11.69 12.53
C ARG A 192 -8.39 10.85 13.79
N GLU A 193 -9.29 9.88 14.02
CA GLU A 193 -9.17 8.95 15.16
C GLU A 193 -7.83 8.18 15.14
N ILE A 194 -7.42 7.66 13.98
CA ILE A 194 -6.11 6.98 13.84
C ILE A 194 -4.95 7.93 14.18
N ARG A 195 -5.00 9.18 13.69
CA ARG A 195 -3.96 10.19 13.99
C ARG A 195 -3.90 10.52 15.46
N ASP A 196 -5.05 10.63 16.13
CA ASP A 196 -5.13 10.91 17.57
C ASP A 196 -4.50 9.75 18.39
N ILE A 197 -4.74 8.50 17.99
CA ILE A 197 -4.15 7.32 18.63
C ILE A 197 -2.63 7.27 18.41
N LEU A 198 -2.15 7.56 17.20
CA LEU A 198 -0.71 7.60 16.90
C LEU A 198 0.01 8.71 17.69
N GLY A 199 -0.69 9.80 17.99
CA GLY A 199 -0.22 10.92 18.81
C GLY A 199 1.06 11.58 18.28
N GLU A 200 1.71 12.39 19.13
CA GLU A 200 2.93 13.13 18.75
C GLU A 200 4.12 12.23 18.40
N GLN A 201 4.25 11.07 19.06
CA GLN A 201 5.33 10.13 18.78
C GLN A 201 5.19 9.44 17.44
N GLY A 202 3.95 9.18 17.01
CA GLY A 202 3.62 8.53 15.74
C GLY A 202 3.29 9.49 14.60
N LYS A 203 3.42 10.81 14.78
CA LYS A 203 3.05 11.80 13.74
C LYS A 203 3.81 11.68 12.43
N HIS A 204 4.97 11.04 12.45
CA HIS A 204 5.79 10.77 11.28
C HIS A 204 5.33 9.52 10.50
N ILE A 205 4.50 8.66 11.09
CA ILE A 205 4.02 7.43 10.48
C ILE A 205 3.00 7.79 9.38
N LEU A 206 3.22 7.29 8.16
CA LEU A 206 2.27 7.48 7.06
C LEU A 206 1.04 6.59 7.26
N VAL A 207 -0.16 7.15 7.02
CA VAL A 207 -1.41 6.40 7.06
C VAL A 207 -1.94 6.22 5.64
N ILE A 208 -1.99 4.97 5.20
CA ILE A 208 -2.48 4.54 3.89
C ILE A 208 -3.86 3.93 4.10
N SER A 209 -4.88 4.56 3.56
CA SER A 209 -6.25 4.07 3.69
C SER A 209 -6.55 2.96 2.69
N LYS A 210 -7.09 1.86 3.18
CA LYS A 210 -7.54 0.75 2.35
C LYS A 210 -8.99 0.97 1.94
N ILE A 211 -9.23 1.01 0.64
CA ILE A 211 -10.57 1.10 0.06
C ILE A 211 -11.04 -0.31 -0.25
N GLU A 212 -12.02 -0.77 0.52
CA GLU A 212 -12.47 -2.16 0.58
C GLU A 212 -13.98 -2.31 0.40
N CYS A 213 -14.75 -1.21 0.46
CA CYS A 213 -16.20 -1.24 0.40
C CYS A 213 -16.79 -0.10 -0.45
N GLN A 214 -18.08 -0.22 -0.77
CA GLN A 214 -18.78 0.78 -1.58
C GLN A 214 -18.81 2.16 -0.92
N GLN A 215 -18.89 2.23 0.42
CA GLN A 215 -18.90 3.51 1.13
C GLN A 215 -17.56 4.23 1.00
N GLY A 216 -16.43 3.50 1.10
CA GLY A 216 -15.10 4.06 0.87
C GLY A 216 -14.93 4.60 -0.55
N LEU A 217 -15.49 3.93 -1.55
CA LEU A 217 -15.48 4.42 -2.94
C LEU A 217 -16.33 5.68 -3.13
N LYS A 218 -17.46 5.80 -2.45
CA LYS A 218 -18.30 7.02 -2.51
C LYS A 218 -17.63 8.23 -1.85
N ASN A 219 -16.88 8.02 -0.79
CA ASN A 219 -16.19 9.05 -0.02
C ASN A 219 -14.70 9.19 -0.41
N LEU A 220 -14.32 8.71 -1.60
CA LEU A 220 -12.93 8.55 -2.00
C LEU A 220 -12.12 9.86 -1.92
N ASP A 221 -12.66 10.99 -2.39
CA ASP A 221 -11.95 12.27 -2.39
C ASP A 221 -11.66 12.76 -0.97
N GLU A 222 -12.65 12.67 -0.06
CA GLU A 222 -12.48 13.01 1.36
C GLU A 222 -11.41 12.12 2.03
N ILE A 223 -11.45 10.83 1.73
CA ILE A 223 -10.46 9.89 2.27
C ILE A 223 -9.07 10.17 1.71
N ILE A 224 -8.95 10.47 0.41
CA ILE A 224 -7.68 10.86 -0.20
C ILE A 224 -7.11 12.09 0.48
N ASP A 225 -7.93 13.12 0.69
CA ASP A 225 -7.47 14.36 1.31
C ASP A 225 -6.92 14.14 2.72
N ALA A 226 -7.56 13.28 3.51
CA ALA A 226 -7.16 12.99 4.88
C ALA A 226 -6.01 11.97 5.01
N SER A 227 -5.72 11.18 3.95
CA SER A 227 -4.70 10.10 3.93
C SER A 227 -3.36 10.58 3.41
N ASP A 228 -2.28 9.83 3.70
CA ASP A 228 -0.98 10.00 3.03
C ASP A 228 -0.88 9.20 1.71
N GLY A 229 -1.76 8.23 1.52
CA GLY A 229 -1.89 7.42 0.30
C GLY A 229 -3.08 6.47 0.41
N ILE A 230 -3.37 5.75 -0.67
CA ILE A 230 -4.52 4.85 -0.78
C ILE A 230 -4.08 3.46 -1.24
N MET A 231 -4.74 2.43 -0.71
CA MET A 231 -4.61 1.07 -1.20
C MET A 231 -5.94 0.59 -1.79
N ALA A 232 -5.93 0.15 -3.04
CA ALA A 232 -7.02 -0.60 -3.63
C ALA A 232 -6.91 -2.06 -3.17
N ALA A 233 -7.64 -2.41 -2.12
CA ALA A 233 -7.63 -3.75 -1.52
C ALA A 233 -8.70 -4.61 -2.19
N ARG A 234 -8.33 -5.25 -3.30
CA ARG A 234 -9.25 -5.87 -4.25
C ARG A 234 -9.96 -7.12 -3.73
N GLY A 235 -9.38 -7.79 -2.71
CA GLY A 235 -9.99 -8.97 -2.09
C GLY A 235 -11.35 -8.63 -1.48
N ASP A 236 -11.35 -7.84 -0.42
CA ASP A 236 -12.55 -7.42 0.28
C ASP A 236 -13.47 -6.57 -0.62
N MET A 237 -12.88 -5.69 -1.44
CA MET A 237 -13.65 -4.92 -2.42
C MET A 237 -14.45 -5.81 -3.37
N GLY A 238 -13.88 -6.95 -3.82
CA GLY A 238 -14.55 -7.88 -4.74
C GLY A 238 -15.69 -8.68 -4.10
N ILE A 239 -15.79 -8.65 -2.77
CA ILE A 239 -16.92 -9.20 -2.01
C ILE A 239 -17.98 -8.11 -1.80
N GLU A 240 -17.54 -6.90 -1.50
CA GLU A 240 -18.42 -5.76 -1.16
C GLU A 240 -19.09 -5.10 -2.38
N ILE A 241 -18.48 -5.18 -3.57
CA ILE A 241 -19.06 -4.69 -4.82
C ILE A 241 -19.06 -5.82 -5.87
N PRO A 242 -19.91 -5.72 -6.92
CA PRO A 242 -19.87 -6.71 -8.00
C PRO A 242 -18.49 -6.87 -8.59
N VAL A 243 -17.97 -8.10 -8.63
CA VAL A 243 -16.60 -8.43 -9.03
C VAL A 243 -16.16 -7.80 -10.36
N HIS A 244 -17.07 -7.72 -11.34
CA HIS A 244 -16.81 -7.09 -12.62
C HIS A 244 -16.65 -5.55 -12.57
N LYS A 245 -16.89 -4.92 -11.41
CA LYS A 245 -16.66 -3.47 -11.20
C LYS A 245 -15.34 -3.18 -10.49
N VAL A 246 -14.66 -4.19 -9.95
CA VAL A 246 -13.41 -4.01 -9.17
C VAL A 246 -12.31 -3.34 -10.02
N PHE A 247 -12.12 -3.77 -11.28
CA PHE A 247 -11.10 -3.15 -12.13
C PHE A 247 -11.41 -1.69 -12.47
N VAL A 248 -12.69 -1.31 -12.59
CA VAL A 248 -13.09 0.09 -12.77
C VAL A 248 -12.81 0.90 -11.50
N ALA A 249 -13.18 0.37 -10.33
CA ALA A 249 -12.89 0.99 -9.04
C ALA A 249 -11.37 1.21 -8.84
N GLN A 250 -10.54 0.23 -9.21
CA GLN A 250 -9.07 0.36 -9.20
C GLN A 250 -8.61 1.56 -10.04
N LYS A 251 -9.08 1.67 -11.28
CA LYS A 251 -8.73 2.78 -12.18
C LYS A 251 -9.17 4.14 -11.63
N ILE A 252 -10.36 4.22 -11.04
CA ILE A 252 -10.87 5.43 -10.39
C ILE A 252 -9.96 5.83 -9.21
N ILE A 253 -9.64 4.89 -8.32
CA ILE A 253 -8.76 5.13 -7.17
C ILE A 253 -7.42 5.68 -7.64
N PHE A 254 -6.74 5.02 -8.57
CA PHE A 254 -5.41 5.45 -9.04
C PHE A 254 -5.44 6.80 -9.76
N SER A 255 -6.47 7.06 -10.55
CA SER A 255 -6.68 8.34 -11.23
C SER A 255 -6.84 9.49 -10.22
N HIS A 256 -7.70 9.31 -9.19
CA HIS A 256 -7.91 10.31 -8.13
C HIS A 256 -6.65 10.53 -7.29
N CYS A 257 -5.92 9.47 -6.94
CA CYS A 257 -4.64 9.57 -6.24
C CYS A 257 -3.60 10.34 -7.05
N THR A 258 -3.47 10.03 -8.35
CA THR A 258 -2.55 10.74 -9.26
C THR A 258 -2.91 12.23 -9.35
N LYS A 259 -4.20 12.56 -9.48
CA LYS A 259 -4.69 13.95 -9.50
C LYS A 259 -4.37 14.67 -8.18
N ALA A 260 -4.53 14.02 -7.04
CA ALA A 260 -4.20 14.57 -5.73
C ALA A 260 -2.69 14.61 -5.46
N GLY A 261 -1.86 13.87 -6.22
CA GLY A 261 -0.42 13.73 -6.01
C GLY A 261 -0.08 12.84 -4.82
N LYS A 262 -0.95 11.89 -4.48
CA LYS A 262 -0.76 10.92 -3.40
C LYS A 262 -0.48 9.54 -3.97
N PRO A 263 0.34 8.72 -3.30
CA PRO A 263 0.70 7.39 -3.79
C PRO A 263 -0.47 6.42 -3.68
N SER A 264 -0.50 5.46 -4.58
CA SER A 264 -1.50 4.40 -4.61
C SER A 264 -0.85 3.02 -4.65
N ILE A 265 -1.47 2.05 -3.95
CA ILE A 265 -1.03 0.66 -3.88
C ILE A 265 -2.09 -0.23 -4.50
N CYS A 266 -1.69 -1.13 -5.40
CA CYS A 266 -2.53 -2.22 -5.87
C CYS A 266 -2.27 -3.47 -5.05
N ALA A 267 -3.32 -4.05 -4.46
CA ALA A 267 -3.20 -5.17 -3.53
C ALA A 267 -4.16 -6.31 -3.84
N THR A 268 -3.77 -7.49 -3.40
CA THR A 268 -4.52 -8.75 -3.36
C THR A 268 -4.62 -9.46 -4.71
N GLN A 269 -4.32 -10.76 -4.67
CA GLN A 269 -4.44 -11.71 -5.79
C GLN A 269 -3.67 -11.30 -7.04
N MET A 270 -2.48 -10.72 -6.88
CA MET A 270 -1.69 -10.27 -8.03
C MET A 270 -0.93 -11.41 -8.72
N LEU A 271 -0.31 -12.31 -7.93
CA LEU A 271 0.38 -13.52 -8.41
C LEU A 271 -0.06 -14.75 -7.60
N GLU A 272 -1.34 -14.85 -7.29
CA GLU A 272 -1.93 -15.81 -6.35
C GLU A 272 -1.53 -17.26 -6.64
N SER A 273 -1.49 -17.67 -7.92
CA SER A 273 -1.11 -19.02 -8.32
C SER A 273 0.33 -19.38 -7.93
N MET A 274 1.20 -18.36 -7.78
CA MET A 274 2.59 -18.57 -7.37
C MET A 274 2.73 -18.92 -5.88
N THR A 275 1.68 -18.89 -5.10
CA THR A 275 1.68 -19.51 -3.76
C THR A 275 2.09 -20.99 -3.82
N TYR A 276 1.66 -21.68 -4.88
CA TYR A 276 1.90 -23.12 -5.05
C TYR A 276 2.66 -23.50 -6.34
N LYS A 277 2.87 -22.52 -7.25
CA LYS A 277 3.50 -22.75 -8.55
C LYS A 277 4.70 -21.82 -8.73
N PRO A 278 5.82 -22.29 -9.35
CA PRO A 278 7.01 -21.47 -9.56
C PRO A 278 6.85 -20.39 -10.65
N ARG A 279 5.75 -20.41 -11.40
CA ARG A 279 5.45 -19.46 -12.47
C ARG A 279 4.00 -19.01 -12.39
N PRO A 280 3.72 -17.71 -12.63
CA PRO A 280 2.37 -17.18 -12.67
C PRO A 280 1.62 -17.59 -13.93
N THR A 281 0.33 -17.38 -13.94
CA THR A 281 -0.48 -17.40 -15.17
C THR A 281 -0.23 -16.13 -15.98
N ARG A 282 -0.58 -16.16 -17.28
CA ARG A 282 -0.50 -14.96 -18.13
C ARG A 282 -1.44 -13.86 -17.67
N ALA A 283 -2.62 -14.24 -17.16
CA ALA A 283 -3.60 -13.30 -16.62
C ALA A 283 -3.03 -12.50 -15.43
N GLU A 284 -2.33 -13.16 -14.51
CA GLU A 284 -1.70 -12.52 -13.35
C GLU A 284 -0.58 -11.55 -13.74
N VAL A 285 0.29 -11.93 -14.66
CA VAL A 285 1.32 -11.02 -15.21
C VAL A 285 0.68 -9.81 -15.86
N THR A 286 -0.40 -10.02 -16.62
CA THR A 286 -1.16 -8.92 -17.24
C THR A 286 -1.81 -8.03 -16.19
N ASP A 287 -2.31 -8.59 -15.09
CA ASP A 287 -2.88 -7.83 -13.97
C ASP A 287 -1.85 -6.91 -13.31
N VAL A 288 -0.66 -7.43 -12.98
CA VAL A 288 0.46 -6.62 -12.46
C VAL A 288 0.83 -5.51 -13.44
N GLY A 289 1.02 -5.84 -14.72
CA GLY A 289 1.35 -4.87 -15.76
C GLY A 289 0.28 -3.79 -15.90
N ASN A 290 -1.00 -4.15 -15.93
CA ASN A 290 -2.10 -3.21 -15.99
C ASN A 290 -2.19 -2.30 -14.75
N ALA A 291 -1.94 -2.81 -13.55
CA ALA A 291 -1.90 -1.97 -12.34
C ALA A 291 -0.86 -0.84 -12.48
N VAL A 292 0.33 -1.16 -13.00
CA VAL A 292 1.40 -0.17 -13.28
C VAL A 292 0.96 0.83 -14.36
N LEU A 293 0.36 0.34 -15.46
CA LEU A 293 -0.14 1.18 -16.57
C LEU A 293 -1.29 2.09 -16.12
N ASP A 294 -2.15 1.61 -15.21
CA ASP A 294 -3.23 2.39 -14.61
C ASP A 294 -2.74 3.49 -13.64
N GLY A 295 -1.44 3.47 -13.29
CA GLY A 295 -0.81 4.53 -12.49
C GLY A 295 -0.48 4.16 -11.06
N ALA A 296 -0.59 2.90 -10.63
CA ALA A 296 -0.17 2.46 -9.30
C ALA A 296 1.28 2.84 -9.02
N ASP A 297 1.56 3.30 -7.80
CA ASP A 297 2.90 3.60 -7.33
C ASP A 297 3.59 2.39 -6.72
N CYS A 298 2.80 1.51 -6.08
CA CYS A 298 3.24 0.24 -5.51
C CYS A 298 2.31 -0.90 -5.89
N VAL A 299 2.85 -2.12 -5.86
CA VAL A 299 2.12 -3.38 -5.97
C VAL A 299 2.43 -4.24 -4.75
N MET A 300 1.49 -5.06 -4.29
CA MET A 300 1.63 -5.82 -3.05
C MET A 300 1.43 -7.32 -3.27
N LEU A 301 2.35 -8.12 -2.75
CA LEU A 301 2.19 -9.56 -2.55
C LEU A 301 1.62 -9.83 -1.14
N SER A 302 0.81 -10.87 -1.01
CA SER A 302 0.20 -11.33 0.24
C SER A 302 0.65 -12.75 0.57
N GLY A 303 -0.20 -13.73 0.38
CA GLY A 303 0.09 -15.15 0.61
C GLY A 303 1.28 -15.66 -0.18
N GLU A 304 1.51 -15.13 -1.37
CA GLU A 304 2.57 -15.52 -2.29
C GLU A 304 3.97 -15.41 -1.66
N SER A 305 4.20 -14.37 -0.87
CA SER A 305 5.48 -14.16 -0.16
C SER A 305 5.42 -14.53 1.32
N ALA A 306 4.23 -14.56 1.95
CA ALA A 306 4.08 -14.84 3.39
C ALA A 306 4.05 -16.34 3.71
N LYS A 307 3.38 -17.15 2.90
CA LYS A 307 3.20 -18.60 3.10
C LYS A 307 3.45 -19.44 1.85
N GLY A 308 3.74 -18.78 0.72
CA GLY A 308 3.96 -19.46 -0.56
C GLY A 308 5.27 -20.26 -0.59
N ALA A 309 5.31 -21.23 -1.48
CA ALA A 309 6.49 -22.08 -1.69
C ALA A 309 7.60 -21.35 -2.48
N TYR A 310 7.28 -20.26 -3.19
CA TYR A 310 8.18 -19.59 -4.14
C TYR A 310 8.29 -18.07 -3.89
N PRO A 311 8.59 -17.61 -2.66
CA PRO A 311 8.55 -16.17 -2.33
C PRO A 311 9.56 -15.32 -3.12
N LEU A 312 10.76 -15.85 -3.41
CA LEU A 312 11.79 -15.13 -4.16
C LEU A 312 11.39 -14.95 -5.63
N GLU A 313 10.88 -16.01 -6.23
CA GLU A 313 10.39 -16.01 -7.61
C GLU A 313 9.20 -15.08 -7.78
N CYS A 314 8.33 -14.98 -6.77
CA CYS A 314 7.20 -14.03 -6.75
C CYS A 314 7.70 -12.59 -6.79
N VAL A 315 8.61 -12.20 -5.89
CA VAL A 315 9.14 -10.84 -5.84
C VAL A 315 9.89 -10.50 -7.14
N ARG A 316 10.75 -11.41 -7.62
CA ARG A 316 11.46 -11.24 -8.89
C ARG A 316 10.52 -11.07 -10.08
N THR A 317 9.49 -11.93 -10.19
CA THR A 317 8.51 -11.86 -11.28
C THR A 317 7.74 -10.55 -11.25
N MET A 318 7.30 -10.13 -10.07
CA MET A 318 6.59 -8.87 -9.89
C MET A 318 7.48 -7.67 -10.26
N ALA A 319 8.72 -7.62 -9.77
CA ALA A 319 9.68 -6.55 -10.07
C ALA A 319 9.96 -6.45 -11.59
N ASN A 320 10.23 -7.57 -12.25
CA ASN A 320 10.48 -7.60 -13.69
C ASN A 320 9.24 -7.17 -14.49
N THR A 321 8.04 -7.60 -14.09
CA THR A 321 6.79 -7.19 -14.75
C THR A 321 6.57 -5.69 -14.61
N CYS A 322 6.84 -5.11 -13.44
CA CYS A 322 6.75 -3.66 -13.23
C CYS A 322 7.73 -2.90 -14.14
N LEU A 323 8.98 -3.35 -14.27
CA LEU A 323 9.98 -2.73 -15.13
C LEU A 323 9.56 -2.74 -16.61
N GLU A 324 9.05 -3.88 -17.10
CA GLU A 324 8.55 -4.00 -18.48
C GLU A 324 7.33 -3.11 -18.71
N ALA A 325 6.39 -3.06 -17.75
CA ALA A 325 5.22 -2.20 -17.85
C ALA A 325 5.61 -0.71 -17.85
N GLU A 326 6.57 -0.29 -17.02
CA GLU A 326 7.10 1.08 -17.02
C GLU A 326 7.77 1.44 -18.34
N ALA A 327 8.53 0.53 -18.93
CA ALA A 327 9.18 0.74 -20.22
C ALA A 327 8.17 0.89 -21.37
N ALA A 328 6.97 0.29 -21.26
CA ALA A 328 5.91 0.35 -22.25
C ALA A 328 5.09 1.64 -22.24
N ILE A 329 5.19 2.46 -21.17
CA ILE A 329 4.40 3.69 -21.04
C ILE A 329 4.85 4.75 -22.04
N TRP A 330 3.92 5.39 -22.74
CA TRP A 330 4.19 6.57 -23.54
C TRP A 330 4.30 7.81 -22.65
N GLN A 331 5.45 7.96 -22.03
CA GLN A 331 5.73 8.94 -20.98
C GLN A 331 5.45 10.40 -21.40
N ARG A 332 5.72 10.75 -22.67
CA ARG A 332 5.51 12.12 -23.12
C ARG A 332 4.03 12.51 -23.06
N GLN A 333 3.16 11.65 -23.59
CA GLN A 333 1.72 11.90 -23.57
C GLN A 333 1.21 11.97 -22.13
N LEU A 334 1.62 11.01 -21.29
CA LEU A 334 1.22 10.99 -19.88
C LEU A 334 1.66 12.26 -19.14
N PHE A 335 2.89 12.73 -19.36
CA PHE A 335 3.39 13.95 -18.75
C PHE A 335 2.60 15.19 -19.21
N ASP A 336 2.33 15.31 -20.51
CA ASP A 336 1.56 16.41 -21.08
C ASP A 336 0.13 16.45 -20.50
N ASP A 337 -0.53 15.29 -20.38
CA ASP A 337 -1.86 15.17 -19.77
C ASP A 337 -1.85 15.56 -18.28
N LEU A 338 -0.88 15.09 -17.51
CA LEU A 338 -0.75 15.42 -16.09
C LEU A 338 -0.46 16.91 -15.88
N ARG A 339 0.42 17.49 -16.67
CA ARG A 339 0.75 18.92 -16.63
C ARG A 339 -0.45 19.79 -16.97
N TYR A 340 -1.17 19.45 -18.05
CA TYR A 340 -2.36 20.20 -18.50
C TYR A 340 -3.46 20.20 -17.44
N ASN A 341 -3.67 19.09 -16.76
CA ASN A 341 -4.68 18.94 -15.71
C ASN A 341 -4.23 19.45 -14.33
N THR A 342 -3.03 20.00 -14.20
CA THR A 342 -2.55 20.60 -12.95
C THR A 342 -3.06 22.05 -12.83
N PRO A 343 -3.90 22.37 -11.82
CA PRO A 343 -4.41 23.73 -11.64
C PRO A 343 -3.29 24.74 -11.34
N CYS A 344 -3.41 25.92 -11.93
CA CYS A 344 -2.52 27.05 -11.64
C CYS A 344 -3.22 28.08 -10.71
N PRO A 345 -2.46 28.81 -9.86
CA PRO A 345 -1.00 28.76 -9.69
C PRO A 345 -0.53 27.58 -8.82
N VAL A 346 0.69 27.09 -9.06
CA VAL A 346 1.37 26.11 -8.21
C VAL A 346 2.49 26.75 -7.40
N ASP A 347 2.88 26.16 -6.28
CA ASP A 347 4.00 26.65 -5.46
C ASP A 347 5.36 26.46 -6.17
N PRO A 348 6.43 27.14 -5.72
CA PRO A 348 7.76 27.07 -6.36
C PRO A 348 8.32 25.66 -6.47
N SER A 349 8.17 24.84 -5.42
CA SER A 349 8.68 23.45 -5.45
C SER A 349 7.95 22.60 -6.47
N HIS A 350 6.66 22.84 -6.67
CA HIS A 350 5.84 22.16 -7.67
C HIS A 350 6.22 22.63 -9.09
N SER A 351 6.43 23.94 -9.29
CA SER A 351 6.92 24.47 -10.57
C SER A 351 8.26 23.84 -10.98
N ILE A 352 9.20 23.71 -10.03
CA ILE A 352 10.50 23.05 -10.26
C ILE A 352 10.33 21.57 -10.57
N ALA A 353 9.38 20.88 -9.93
CA ALA A 353 9.12 19.48 -10.23
C ALA A 353 8.65 19.27 -11.68
N ILE A 354 7.73 20.10 -12.18
CA ILE A 354 7.30 20.08 -13.58
C ILE A 354 8.48 20.37 -14.51
N ALA A 355 9.27 21.41 -14.20
CA ALA A 355 10.45 21.78 -15.00
C ALA A 355 11.50 20.65 -15.03
N ALA A 356 11.72 19.94 -13.92
CA ALA A 356 12.66 18.84 -13.82
C ALA A 356 12.27 17.66 -14.71
N VAL A 357 10.99 17.31 -14.75
CA VAL A 357 10.50 16.22 -15.61
C VAL A 357 10.59 16.63 -17.08
N GLU A 358 10.17 17.85 -17.45
CA GLU A 358 10.33 18.36 -18.82
C GLU A 358 11.79 18.39 -19.24
N ALA A 359 12.68 18.92 -18.38
CA ALA A 359 14.13 18.96 -18.66
C ALA A 359 14.70 17.55 -18.86
N SER A 360 14.25 16.56 -18.04
CA SER A 360 14.70 15.17 -18.17
C SER A 360 14.30 14.54 -19.52
N LEU A 361 13.10 14.83 -19.99
CA LEU A 361 12.60 14.35 -21.29
C LEU A 361 13.37 15.00 -22.45
N LYS A 362 13.62 16.30 -22.39
CA LYS A 362 14.32 17.05 -23.45
C LYS A 362 15.80 16.72 -23.54
N SER A 363 16.48 16.57 -22.40
CA SER A 363 17.90 16.22 -22.34
C SER A 363 18.16 14.71 -22.44
N ARG A 364 17.10 13.88 -22.46
CA ARG A 364 17.19 12.42 -22.35
C ARG A 364 18.01 12.01 -21.12
N ALA A 365 17.77 12.69 -19.99
CA ALA A 365 18.49 12.40 -18.76
C ALA A 365 18.23 10.97 -18.29
N VAL A 366 19.26 10.33 -17.75
CA VAL A 366 19.19 8.95 -17.22
C VAL A 366 18.75 8.91 -15.77
N ALA A 367 18.78 10.06 -15.07
CA ALA A 367 18.26 10.19 -13.71
C ALA A 367 17.92 11.65 -13.37
N ILE A 368 16.96 11.85 -12.45
CA ILE A 368 16.73 13.10 -11.74
C ILE A 368 17.26 12.91 -10.33
N ILE A 369 18.25 13.69 -9.92
CA ILE A 369 18.78 13.70 -8.55
C ILE A 369 18.07 14.79 -7.78
N VAL A 370 17.42 14.45 -6.68
CA VAL A 370 16.72 15.42 -5.83
C VAL A 370 17.24 15.37 -4.40
N ILE A 371 17.69 16.52 -3.91
CA ILE A 371 18.10 16.67 -2.52
C ILE A 371 16.87 17.08 -1.70
N THR A 372 16.50 16.27 -0.75
CA THR A 372 15.25 16.47 0.00
C THR A 372 15.42 16.23 1.50
N THR A 373 14.71 17.03 2.30
CA THR A 373 14.65 16.87 3.75
C THR A 373 13.40 16.13 4.20
N SER A 374 12.26 16.44 3.59
CA SER A 374 10.95 15.87 3.95
C SER A 374 10.41 14.85 2.94
N GLY A 375 11.09 14.66 1.81
CA GLY A 375 10.59 13.83 0.71
C GLY A 375 9.72 14.60 -0.30
N ARG A 376 9.15 15.76 0.07
CA ARG A 376 8.13 16.47 -0.73
C ARG A 376 8.56 16.74 -2.18
N SER A 377 9.80 17.15 -2.41
CA SER A 377 10.28 17.41 -3.77
C SER A 377 10.33 16.14 -4.63
N ALA A 378 10.70 14.99 -4.02
CA ALA A 378 10.66 13.70 -4.71
C ALA A 378 9.22 13.27 -5.00
N HIS A 379 8.28 13.48 -4.07
CA HIS A 379 6.85 13.20 -4.28
C HIS A 379 6.29 14.00 -5.45
N LEU A 380 6.59 15.31 -5.52
CA LEU A 380 6.13 16.19 -6.59
C LEU A 380 6.70 15.78 -7.95
N ILE A 381 7.97 15.36 -8.02
CA ILE A 381 8.57 14.87 -9.27
C ILE A 381 7.93 13.53 -9.67
N SER A 382 7.77 12.60 -8.73
CA SER A 382 7.15 11.28 -8.94
C SER A 382 5.71 11.39 -9.46
N ARG A 383 4.95 12.39 -9.00
CA ARG A 383 3.59 12.68 -9.50
C ARG A 383 3.50 12.77 -11.01
N TYR A 384 4.53 13.34 -11.65
CA TYR A 384 4.60 13.51 -13.11
C TYR A 384 5.19 12.31 -13.85
N LYS A 385 5.41 11.19 -13.13
CA LYS A 385 5.80 9.89 -13.68
C LYS A 385 6.95 10.01 -14.71
N PRO A 386 8.15 10.56 -14.33
CA PRO A 386 9.28 10.69 -15.25
C PRO A 386 9.72 9.33 -15.79
N ARG A 387 10.33 9.33 -16.98
CA ARG A 387 10.85 8.11 -17.61
C ARG A 387 12.07 7.54 -16.88
N CYS A 388 12.89 8.41 -16.32
CA CYS A 388 14.11 8.03 -15.60
C CYS A 388 13.85 7.95 -14.09
N PRO A 389 14.65 7.19 -13.34
CA PRO A 389 14.56 7.13 -11.89
C PRO A 389 14.85 8.48 -11.23
N ILE A 390 14.24 8.67 -10.07
CA ILE A 390 14.43 9.82 -9.18
C ILE A 390 15.33 9.37 -8.03
N LEU A 391 16.59 9.80 -8.04
CA LEU A 391 17.53 9.53 -6.95
C LEU A 391 17.28 10.55 -5.82
N ALA A 392 16.53 10.15 -4.81
CA ALA A 392 16.15 11.04 -3.71
C ALA A 392 17.14 10.93 -2.55
N VAL A 393 18.02 11.92 -2.43
CA VAL A 393 19.08 11.95 -1.41
C VAL A 393 18.60 12.67 -0.16
N THR A 394 18.59 11.98 0.96
CA THR A 394 18.18 12.52 2.25
C THR A 394 19.07 12.03 3.39
N ARG A 395 19.23 12.86 4.44
CA ARG A 395 19.88 12.45 5.70
C ARG A 395 18.93 11.80 6.69
N ARG A 396 17.61 11.93 6.46
CA ARG A 396 16.60 11.42 7.38
C ARG A 396 16.26 9.96 7.07
N PRO A 397 16.59 9.00 7.96
CA PRO A 397 16.35 7.57 7.69
C PRO A 397 14.88 7.24 7.45
N VAL A 398 13.97 7.83 8.24
CA VAL A 398 12.53 7.63 8.10
C VAL A 398 12.04 8.08 6.72
N VAL A 399 12.47 9.26 6.26
CA VAL A 399 12.10 9.78 4.94
C VAL A 399 12.63 8.87 3.83
N ALA A 400 13.88 8.38 3.95
CA ALA A 400 14.44 7.46 2.97
C ALA A 400 13.57 6.18 2.86
N ARG A 401 13.16 5.59 3.99
CA ARG A 401 12.32 4.40 3.99
C ARG A 401 10.92 4.68 3.41
N GLN A 402 10.30 5.77 3.80
CA GLN A 402 8.95 6.15 3.34
C GLN A 402 8.90 6.46 1.84
N LEU A 403 9.97 6.99 1.27
CA LEU A 403 10.06 7.32 -0.15
C LEU A 403 9.90 6.11 -1.09
N ASN A 404 10.07 4.88 -0.60
CA ASN A 404 9.75 3.66 -1.35
C ASN A 404 8.28 3.55 -1.78
N LEU A 405 7.39 4.33 -1.18
CA LEU A 405 5.97 4.34 -1.52
C LEU A 405 5.66 5.06 -2.84
N TRP A 406 6.58 5.90 -3.33
CA TRP A 406 6.40 6.68 -4.56
C TRP A 406 7.10 6.04 -5.76
N ARG A 407 6.37 5.94 -6.85
CA ARG A 407 6.86 5.36 -8.10
C ARG A 407 8.10 6.07 -8.62
N SER A 408 9.03 5.30 -9.19
CA SER A 408 10.29 5.74 -9.78
C SER A 408 11.27 6.39 -8.80
N VAL A 409 10.97 6.45 -7.50
CA VAL A 409 11.88 7.01 -6.49
C VAL A 409 12.81 5.91 -5.99
N ILE A 410 14.11 6.16 -6.09
CA ILE A 410 15.18 5.36 -5.46
C ILE A 410 15.72 6.21 -4.32
N PRO A 411 15.33 5.91 -3.07
CA PRO A 411 15.80 6.67 -1.92
C PRO A 411 17.24 6.34 -1.57
N ILE A 412 18.03 7.36 -1.32
CA ILE A 412 19.45 7.25 -0.94
C ILE A 412 19.64 7.93 0.41
N GLN A 413 19.98 7.15 1.42
CA GLN A 413 20.33 7.69 2.72
C GLN A 413 21.77 8.18 2.73
N TYR A 414 21.98 9.50 2.86
CA TYR A 414 23.29 10.13 2.93
C TYR A 414 23.72 10.30 4.41
N ILE A 415 24.74 9.57 4.83
CA ILE A 415 25.17 9.49 6.23
C ILE A 415 26.32 10.42 6.61
N MET A 416 26.96 11.08 5.62
CA MET A 416 28.06 11.98 5.88
C MET A 416 27.59 13.26 6.61
N PRO A 417 28.39 13.82 7.53
CA PRO A 417 28.06 15.05 8.24
C PRO A 417 27.87 16.23 7.26
N PRO A 418 27.12 17.25 7.66
CA PRO A 418 26.99 18.48 6.86
C PRO A 418 28.36 19.17 6.68
N ALA A 419 28.64 19.63 5.46
CA ALA A 419 29.75 20.54 5.23
C ALA A 419 29.38 21.96 5.74
N GLN A 420 30.40 22.76 6.09
CA GLN A 420 30.17 24.13 6.56
C GLN A 420 29.55 25.02 5.46
N ASP A 421 29.95 24.80 4.21
CA ASP A 421 29.42 25.51 3.05
C ASP A 421 28.25 24.71 2.46
N TRP A 422 27.09 25.35 2.36
CA TRP A 422 25.88 24.75 1.80
C TRP A 422 26.05 24.25 0.36
N MET A 423 26.70 25.04 -0.50
CA MET A 423 26.89 24.64 -1.90
C MET A 423 27.78 23.43 -2.02
N LYS A 424 28.86 23.37 -1.23
CA LYS A 424 29.75 22.19 -1.17
C LYS A 424 29.02 20.96 -0.64
N ASP A 425 28.17 21.12 0.36
CA ASP A 425 27.34 20.03 0.88
C ASP A 425 26.36 19.50 -0.15
N MET A 426 25.75 20.39 -0.94
CA MET A 426 24.85 20.04 -2.02
C MET A 426 25.57 19.27 -3.13
N ASP A 427 26.73 19.76 -3.57
CA ASP A 427 27.51 19.14 -4.63
C ASP A 427 28.03 17.75 -4.18
N ALA A 428 28.45 17.60 -2.92
CA ALA A 428 28.84 16.31 -2.36
C ALA A 428 27.69 15.28 -2.40
N ARG A 429 26.46 15.68 -2.06
CA ARG A 429 25.27 14.81 -2.12
C ARG A 429 24.91 14.44 -3.57
N VAL A 430 25.00 15.40 -4.49
CA VAL A 430 24.77 15.14 -5.92
C VAL A 430 25.83 14.15 -6.44
N GLN A 431 27.10 14.37 -6.09
CA GLN A 431 28.19 13.47 -6.48
C GLN A 431 28.01 12.07 -5.90
N PHE A 432 27.56 11.96 -4.64
CA PHE A 432 27.24 10.68 -4.02
C PHE A 432 26.14 9.91 -4.79
N ALA A 433 25.07 10.61 -5.22
CA ALA A 433 24.03 10.01 -6.04
C ALA A 433 24.55 9.55 -7.42
N ILE A 434 25.45 10.33 -8.02
CA ILE A 434 26.10 9.95 -9.30
C ILE A 434 26.93 8.68 -9.11
N THR A 435 27.74 8.62 -8.05
CA THR A 435 28.55 7.45 -7.72
C THR A 435 27.66 6.22 -7.46
N TYR A 436 26.57 6.39 -6.71
CA TYR A 436 25.58 5.35 -6.52
C TYR A 436 25.01 4.83 -7.86
N GLY A 437 24.54 5.73 -8.73
CA GLY A 437 23.98 5.35 -10.04
C GLY A 437 25.01 4.72 -11.00
N LYS A 438 26.29 5.10 -10.89
CA LYS A 438 27.39 4.43 -11.60
C LYS A 438 27.57 2.99 -11.08
N GLY A 439 27.57 2.81 -9.77
CA GLY A 439 27.65 1.48 -9.14
C GLY A 439 26.48 0.56 -9.53
N MET A 440 25.27 1.12 -9.69
CA MET A 440 24.09 0.40 -10.19
C MET A 440 24.07 0.20 -11.71
N GLY A 441 25.00 0.79 -12.46
CA GLY A 441 25.21 0.57 -13.90
C GLY A 441 24.34 1.39 -14.85
N PHE A 442 23.43 2.26 -14.37
CA PHE A 442 22.56 3.06 -15.25
C PHE A 442 23.08 4.47 -15.50
N ILE A 443 24.02 5.00 -14.70
CA ILE A 443 24.75 6.24 -15.01
C ILE A 443 26.09 5.88 -15.63
N LYS A 444 26.35 6.38 -16.84
CA LYS A 444 27.60 6.21 -17.56
C LYS A 444 28.30 7.56 -17.74
N PRO A 445 29.63 7.59 -17.98
CA PRO A 445 30.31 8.82 -18.35
C PRO A 445 29.60 9.51 -19.52
N GLY A 446 29.39 10.82 -19.42
CA GLY A 446 28.66 11.60 -20.42
C GLY A 446 27.14 11.53 -20.33
N SER A 447 26.56 10.72 -19.45
CA SER A 447 25.10 10.68 -19.22
C SER A 447 24.58 12.03 -18.74
N ALA A 448 23.49 12.52 -19.35
CA ALA A 448 22.78 13.71 -18.88
C ALA A 448 21.99 13.40 -17.59
N LEU A 449 22.01 14.33 -16.67
CA LEU A 449 21.38 14.25 -15.34
C LEU A 449 20.68 15.57 -15.03
N ILE A 450 19.58 15.50 -14.30
CA ILE A 450 18.91 16.68 -13.74
C ILE A 450 19.14 16.70 -12.24
N ALA A 451 19.69 17.80 -11.70
CA ALA A 451 19.82 17.98 -10.26
C ALA A 451 18.84 19.03 -9.75
N VAL A 452 18.09 18.67 -8.71
CA VAL A 452 17.06 19.51 -8.07
C VAL A 452 17.43 19.72 -6.61
N SER A 453 17.50 20.98 -6.17
CA SER A 453 17.91 21.32 -4.80
C SER A 453 17.26 22.61 -4.32
N GLY A 454 17.46 22.94 -3.03
CA GLY A 454 17.20 24.26 -2.49
C GLY A 454 18.40 25.18 -2.60
N TRP A 455 18.18 26.47 -2.62
CA TRP A 455 19.24 27.48 -2.63
C TRP A 455 19.84 27.73 -1.23
N LYS A 456 19.17 27.30 -0.18
CA LYS A 456 19.62 27.36 1.22
C LYS A 456 19.18 26.10 1.99
N GLU A 457 19.74 25.93 3.16
CA GLU A 457 19.37 24.86 4.08
C GLU A 457 17.91 24.99 4.56
N GLY A 458 17.26 23.82 4.79
CA GLY A 458 15.90 23.73 5.34
C GLY A 458 14.87 23.14 4.38
N ALA A 459 13.69 22.84 4.92
CA ALA A 459 12.56 22.35 4.14
C ALA A 459 11.84 23.51 3.43
N GLY A 460 11.21 23.21 2.29
CA GLY A 460 10.40 24.20 1.54
C GLY A 460 11.20 25.16 0.62
N CYS A 461 12.52 24.99 0.54
CA CYS A 461 13.40 25.87 -0.23
C CYS A 461 13.79 25.33 -1.63
N THR A 462 13.14 24.26 -2.11
CA THR A 462 13.45 23.66 -3.41
C THR A 462 13.03 24.60 -4.54
N ASN A 463 14.03 25.20 -5.22
CA ASN A 463 13.82 26.18 -6.26
C ASN A 463 14.93 26.23 -7.31
N THR A 464 15.87 25.28 -7.29
CA THR A 464 17.02 25.26 -8.17
C THR A 464 17.03 23.98 -8.99
N LEU A 465 17.23 24.13 -10.29
CA LEU A 465 17.40 23.03 -11.24
C LEU A 465 18.70 23.24 -12.01
N ARG A 466 19.50 22.18 -12.14
CA ARG A 466 20.73 22.16 -12.94
C ARG A 466 20.70 20.96 -13.89
N VAL A 467 21.10 21.17 -15.14
CA VAL A 467 21.40 20.09 -16.09
C VAL A 467 22.88 19.79 -15.99
N LEU A 468 23.22 18.55 -15.71
CA LEU A 468 24.58 18.09 -15.48
C LEU A 468 24.93 16.94 -16.42
N TYR A 469 26.22 16.70 -16.63
CA TYR A 469 26.72 15.53 -17.32
C TYR A 469 27.66 14.76 -16.40
N ALA A 470 27.50 13.45 -16.33
CA ALA A 470 28.35 12.60 -15.51
C ALA A 470 29.80 12.67 -15.99
N SER A 471 30.73 13.09 -15.12
CA SER A 471 32.14 13.13 -15.44
C SER A 471 32.71 11.74 -15.74
N PRO A 472 33.65 11.61 -16.72
CA PRO A 472 34.40 10.38 -16.92
C PRO A 472 35.31 10.04 -15.72
N HIS A 473 35.76 11.06 -14.99
CA HIS A 473 36.66 10.92 -13.84
C HIS A 473 35.83 10.99 -12.53
N GLU A 474 36.20 10.17 -11.56
CA GLU A 474 35.70 10.31 -10.18
C GLU A 474 36.42 11.54 -9.58
N ILE A 475 35.65 12.57 -9.28
CA ILE A 475 36.16 13.71 -8.51
C ILE A 475 36.00 13.27 -7.04
N TYR A 476 37.10 12.84 -6.40
CA TYR A 476 37.21 12.52 -4.98
C TYR A 476 37.12 13.81 -4.14
#